data_b61fffd5abd0b043e32427a0c2e16da5
#
_entry.id   b61fffd5abd0b043e32427a0c2e16da5
#
_cell.length_a   1.000
_cell.length_b   1.000
_cell.length_c   1.000
_cell.angle_alpha   90.00
_cell.angle_beta   90.00
_cell.angle_gamma   90.00
#
_symmetry.space_group_name_H-M   'P 1'
#
loop_
_entity.id
_entity.type
_entity.pdbx_description
1 polymer ?
#
loop_
_entity_poly.entity_id
_entity_poly.type
_entity_poly.pdbx_seq_one_letter_code
_entity_poly.pdbx_strand_id
1 'polypeptide(L)'
;MSYREGIIFKISSPHTEKIYIGCSSLPLKRAVSGLRASAKFRKLSCNILFQAGDIQSEILERFQDITVLEMRKKLGAIQTQYLEKCVNTNRAGRTNADRYRETKRQLEMYRENKDIFNRKHALKNMRIRGLPPRPSTILKYNITDEEIAECCKRV
;
A
#
# COMPACT_ATOMS: atom_id res chain seq x y z
N MET A 1 13.97 -20.29 -10.98
CA MET A 1 14.38 -19.18 -11.88
C MET A 1 15.46 -18.37 -11.19
N SER A 2 16.55 -18.11 -11.87
CA SER A 2 17.64 -17.24 -11.43
C SER A 2 17.80 -16.11 -12.42
N TYR A 3 18.33 -14.98 -11.95
CA TYR A 3 18.73 -13.86 -12.79
C TYR A 3 20.24 -13.83 -12.90
N ARG A 4 20.78 -13.72 -14.12
CA ARG A 4 22.22 -13.49 -14.31
C ARG A 4 22.68 -12.20 -13.64
N GLU A 5 21.86 -11.16 -13.74
CA GLU A 5 22.08 -9.88 -13.08
C GLU A 5 20.80 -9.41 -12.42
N GLY A 6 20.93 -8.82 -11.23
CA GLY A 6 19.82 -8.22 -10.50
C GLY A 6 20.26 -6.94 -9.81
N ILE A 7 19.36 -5.99 -9.68
CA ILE A 7 19.60 -4.75 -8.95
C ILE A 7 18.49 -4.52 -7.94
N ILE A 8 18.85 -3.98 -6.78
CA ILE A 8 17.90 -3.30 -5.88
C ILE A 8 18.18 -1.81 -6.00
N PHE A 9 17.13 -1.03 -6.17
CA PHE A 9 17.24 0.39 -6.44
C PHE A 9 16.24 1.20 -5.62
N LYS A 10 16.61 2.45 -5.37
CA LYS A 10 15.78 3.45 -4.71
C LYS A 10 15.32 4.51 -5.72
N ILE A 11 14.07 4.94 -5.59
CA ILE A 11 13.53 6.12 -6.26
C ILE A 11 13.14 7.11 -5.15
N SER A 12 13.53 8.36 -5.32
CA SER A 12 13.21 9.47 -4.43
C SER A 12 12.90 10.73 -5.24
N SER A 13 12.39 11.75 -4.56
CA SER A 13 12.21 13.09 -5.10
C SER A 13 12.58 14.10 -4.02
N PRO A 14 13.24 15.24 -4.33
CA PRO A 14 13.54 16.28 -3.36
C PRO A 14 12.30 16.95 -2.77
N HIS A 15 11.15 16.79 -3.42
CA HIS A 15 9.88 17.41 -3.01
C HIS A 15 9.11 16.56 -1.99
N THR A 16 9.61 15.39 -1.58
CA THR A 16 8.98 14.52 -0.59
C THR A 16 9.99 13.65 0.15
N GLU A 17 9.77 13.40 1.43
CA GLU A 17 10.57 12.45 2.20
C GLU A 17 10.29 10.98 1.85
N LYS A 18 9.27 10.73 1.04
CA LYS A 18 8.89 9.38 0.64
C LYS A 18 9.87 8.81 -0.36
N ILE A 19 10.11 7.51 -0.25
CA ILE A 19 10.98 6.75 -1.17
C ILE A 19 10.28 5.47 -1.62
N TYR A 20 10.68 4.97 -2.78
CA TYR A 20 10.28 3.65 -3.27
C TYR A 20 11.53 2.79 -3.44
N ILE A 21 11.47 1.54 -2.98
CA ILE A 21 12.56 0.57 -3.13
C ILE A 21 12.04 -0.61 -3.95
N GLY A 22 12.65 -0.83 -5.10
CA GLY A 22 12.29 -1.90 -6.02
C GLY A 22 13.47 -2.79 -6.38
N CYS A 23 13.18 -3.89 -7.07
CA CYS A 23 14.20 -4.74 -7.67
C CYS A 23 13.88 -5.02 -9.14
N SER A 24 14.92 -5.26 -9.93
CA SER A 24 14.80 -5.55 -11.34
C SER A 24 15.99 -6.38 -11.85
N SER A 25 15.75 -7.19 -12.87
CA SER A 25 16.80 -7.80 -13.70
C SER A 25 17.18 -6.93 -14.90
N LEU A 26 16.52 -5.78 -15.07
CA LEU A 26 16.82 -4.81 -16.12
C LEU A 26 17.73 -3.70 -15.60
N PRO A 27 18.47 -3.01 -16.47
CA PRO A 27 19.22 -1.81 -16.11
C PRO A 27 18.31 -0.74 -15.47
N LEU A 28 18.86 0.03 -14.52
CA LEU A 28 18.12 1.01 -13.71
C LEU A 28 17.23 1.94 -14.57
N LYS A 29 17.76 2.52 -15.64
CA LYS A 29 17.01 3.41 -16.54
C LYS A 29 15.76 2.73 -17.11
N ARG A 30 15.87 1.47 -17.56
CA ARG A 30 14.73 0.71 -18.08
C ARG A 30 13.72 0.35 -16.99
N ALA A 31 14.19 -0.04 -15.81
CA ALA A 31 13.32 -0.35 -14.67
C ALA A 31 12.48 0.87 -14.25
N VAL A 32 13.11 2.04 -14.12
CA VAL A 32 12.42 3.29 -13.75
C VAL A 32 11.47 3.76 -14.84
N SER A 33 11.88 3.70 -16.11
CA SER A 33 11.00 4.05 -17.26
C SER A 33 9.77 3.14 -17.31
N GLY A 34 9.94 1.83 -17.08
CA GLY A 34 8.83 0.89 -17.02
C GLY A 34 7.85 1.18 -15.89
N LEU A 35 8.36 1.53 -14.70
CA LEU A 35 7.51 1.95 -13.58
C LEU A 35 6.75 3.25 -13.90
N ARG A 36 7.42 4.25 -14.48
CA ARG A 36 6.80 5.52 -14.87
C ARG A 36 5.71 5.30 -15.93
N ALA A 37 5.95 4.45 -16.92
CA ALA A 37 4.95 4.09 -17.93
C ALA A 37 3.74 3.38 -17.28
N SER A 38 3.99 2.40 -16.40
CA SER A 38 2.95 1.66 -15.70
C SER A 38 2.14 2.54 -14.74
N ALA A 39 2.76 3.56 -14.14
CA ALA A 39 2.13 4.51 -13.24
C ALA A 39 1.01 5.33 -13.91
N LYS A 40 1.07 5.53 -15.23
CA LYS A 40 0.02 6.22 -15.99
C LYS A 40 -1.29 5.44 -16.06
N PHE A 41 -1.22 4.10 -16.02
CA PHE A 41 -2.38 3.22 -16.21
C PHE A 41 -2.75 2.45 -14.96
N ARG A 42 -1.89 2.41 -13.95
CA ARG A 42 -2.08 1.61 -12.73
C ARG A 42 -1.80 2.47 -11.50
N LYS A 43 -2.57 2.23 -10.45
CA LYS A 43 -2.31 2.84 -9.14
C LYS A 43 -1.14 2.10 -8.47
N LEU A 44 0.08 2.54 -8.71
CA LEU A 44 1.29 2.01 -8.08
C LEU A 44 1.63 2.83 -6.83
N SER A 45 2.28 2.20 -5.85
CA SER A 45 2.73 2.89 -4.64
C SER A 45 3.74 4.01 -4.92
N CYS A 46 4.52 3.90 -5.99
CA CYS A 46 5.49 4.92 -6.41
C CYS A 46 4.86 6.12 -7.16
N ASN A 47 3.54 6.13 -7.43
CA ASN A 47 2.89 7.23 -8.15
C ASN A 47 3.08 8.57 -7.43
N ILE A 48 3.07 8.57 -6.10
CA ILE A 48 3.29 9.79 -5.30
C ILE A 48 4.64 10.45 -5.62
N LEU A 49 5.68 9.66 -5.90
CA LEU A 49 7.00 10.17 -6.27
C LEU A 49 6.98 10.75 -7.68
N PHE A 50 6.36 10.07 -8.64
CA PHE A 50 6.24 10.56 -10.01
C PHE A 50 5.40 11.83 -10.12
N GLN A 51 4.42 12.00 -9.23
CA GLN A 51 3.61 13.22 -9.13
C GLN A 51 4.37 14.38 -8.48
N ALA A 52 5.27 14.07 -7.51
CA ALA A 52 6.11 15.07 -6.87
C ALA A 52 7.14 15.71 -7.83
N GLY A 53 7.51 15.02 -8.91
CA GLY A 53 8.51 15.51 -9.88
C GLY A 53 9.95 15.24 -9.45
N ASP A 54 10.91 15.67 -10.28
CA ASP A 54 12.37 15.62 -10.04
C ASP A 54 12.86 14.28 -9.48
N ILE A 55 12.54 13.22 -10.22
CA ILE A 55 12.84 11.86 -9.81
C ILE A 55 14.35 11.59 -9.85
N GLN A 56 14.86 11.20 -8.72
CA GLN A 56 16.19 10.66 -8.55
C GLN A 56 16.13 9.14 -8.38
N SER A 57 17.07 8.43 -8.97
CA SER A 57 17.14 6.98 -8.82
C SER A 57 18.58 6.53 -8.66
N GLU A 58 18.80 5.64 -7.70
CA GLU A 58 20.11 5.08 -7.41
C GLU A 58 20.05 3.57 -7.20
N ILE A 59 21.14 2.89 -7.50
CA ILE A 59 21.28 1.46 -7.24
C ILE A 59 21.80 1.31 -5.81
N LEU A 60 21.07 0.58 -4.97
CA LEU A 60 21.49 0.24 -3.61
C LEU A 60 22.37 -0.99 -3.60
N GLU A 61 22.00 -2.03 -4.36
CA GLU A 61 22.77 -3.27 -4.46
C GLU A 61 22.74 -3.85 -5.87
N ARG A 62 23.82 -4.50 -6.28
CA ARG A 62 23.93 -5.29 -7.52
C ARG A 62 24.23 -6.73 -7.17
N PHE A 63 23.65 -7.64 -7.92
CA PHE A 63 23.84 -9.08 -7.74
C PHE A 63 24.18 -9.73 -9.06
N GLN A 64 25.01 -10.78 -8.98
CA GLN A 64 25.24 -11.73 -10.07
C GLN A 64 24.70 -13.09 -9.63
N ASP A 65 24.12 -13.82 -10.57
CA ASP A 65 23.58 -15.18 -10.38
C ASP A 65 22.68 -15.36 -9.15
N ILE A 66 21.80 -14.38 -8.91
CA ILE A 66 20.88 -14.37 -7.78
C ILE A 66 19.55 -15.05 -8.14
N THR A 67 19.01 -15.85 -7.22
CA THR A 67 17.64 -16.38 -7.37
C THR A 67 16.60 -15.30 -7.08
N VAL A 68 15.41 -15.43 -7.69
CA VAL A 68 14.26 -14.53 -7.45
C VAL A 68 13.92 -14.48 -5.96
N LEU A 69 14.02 -15.62 -5.27
CA LEU A 69 13.69 -15.70 -3.84
C LEU A 69 14.69 -14.93 -2.98
N GLU A 70 15.98 -15.10 -3.24
CA GLU A 70 17.03 -14.39 -2.51
C GLU A 70 16.95 -12.89 -2.75
N MET A 71 16.76 -12.45 -4.01
CA MET A 71 16.58 -11.05 -4.33
C MET A 71 15.38 -10.44 -3.61
N ARG A 72 14.25 -11.18 -3.51
CA ARG A 72 13.08 -10.73 -2.76
C ARG A 72 13.34 -10.66 -1.25
N LYS A 73 14.11 -11.60 -0.67
CA LYS A 73 14.50 -11.55 0.74
C LYS A 73 15.35 -10.32 1.04
N LYS A 74 16.36 -10.06 0.21
CA LYS A 74 17.23 -8.88 0.35
C LYS A 74 16.46 -7.58 0.18
N LEU A 75 15.59 -7.49 -0.85
CA LEU A 75 14.69 -6.36 -1.02
C LEU A 75 13.83 -6.11 0.23
N GLY A 76 13.26 -7.16 0.83
CA GLY A 76 12.45 -7.05 2.04
C GLY A 76 13.26 -6.54 3.25
N ALA A 77 14.51 -6.98 3.41
CA ALA A 77 15.41 -6.49 4.45
C ALA A 77 15.70 -4.99 4.28
N ILE A 78 16.01 -4.55 3.06
CA ILE A 78 16.26 -3.14 2.77
C ILE A 78 15.00 -2.30 2.98
N GLN A 79 13.83 -2.76 2.50
CA GLN A 79 12.56 -2.08 2.72
C GLN A 79 12.23 -1.90 4.22
N THR A 80 12.67 -2.84 5.06
CA THR A 80 12.49 -2.74 6.51
C THR A 80 13.35 -1.66 7.14
N GLN A 81 14.57 -1.42 6.65
CA GLN A 81 15.43 -0.34 7.12
C GLN A 81 14.85 1.05 6.84
N TYR A 82 14.08 1.18 5.77
CA TYR A 82 13.46 2.44 5.35
C TYR A 82 11.94 2.51 5.63
N LEU A 83 11.46 1.76 6.60
CA LEU A 83 10.02 1.49 6.81
C LEU A 83 9.15 2.75 6.86
N GLU A 84 9.59 3.79 7.57
CA GLU A 84 8.81 5.02 7.78
C GLU A 84 8.69 5.88 6.52
N LYS A 85 9.68 5.82 5.65
CA LYS A 85 9.76 6.61 4.41
C LYS A 85 9.32 5.83 3.19
N CYS A 86 9.29 4.50 3.27
CA CYS A 86 9.05 3.64 2.14
C CYS A 86 7.57 3.59 1.75
N VAL A 87 7.24 3.96 0.51
CA VAL A 87 5.86 3.90 -0.01
C VAL A 87 5.44 2.50 -0.47
N ASN A 88 6.31 1.52 -0.40
CA ASN A 88 5.97 0.16 -0.80
C ASN A 88 4.84 -0.40 0.09
N THR A 89 3.68 -0.64 -0.50
CA THR A 89 2.51 -1.19 0.22
C THR A 89 2.71 -2.66 0.59
N ASN A 90 3.45 -3.39 -0.22
CA ASN A 90 3.77 -4.80 0.01
C ASN A 90 5.27 -4.96 0.28
N ARG A 91 5.62 -5.49 1.45
CA ARG A 91 7.00 -5.87 1.75
C ARG A 91 7.37 -7.10 0.93
N ALA A 92 8.49 -7.04 0.25
CA ALA A 92 9.05 -8.19 -0.44
C ALA A 92 9.58 -9.24 0.57
N GLY A 93 9.68 -10.49 0.13
CA GLY A 93 10.27 -11.56 0.94
C GLY A 93 9.39 -12.11 2.05
N ARG A 94 8.15 -11.64 2.22
CA ARG A 94 7.20 -12.23 3.18
C ARG A 94 6.91 -13.68 2.81
N THR A 95 7.05 -14.55 3.78
CA THR A 95 6.63 -15.96 3.65
C THR A 95 5.10 -16.07 3.69
N ASN A 96 4.56 -17.21 3.25
CA ASN A 96 3.14 -17.50 3.42
C ASN A 96 2.75 -17.52 4.91
N ALA A 97 3.65 -17.96 5.79
CA ALA A 97 3.46 -17.92 7.23
C ALA A 97 3.30 -16.49 7.76
N ASP A 98 4.12 -15.54 7.28
CA ASP A 98 4.01 -14.14 7.69
C ASP A 98 2.70 -13.52 7.22
N ARG A 99 2.28 -13.83 5.98
CA ARG A 99 0.97 -13.39 5.45
C ARG A 99 -0.18 -13.97 6.28
N TYR A 100 -0.10 -15.26 6.63
CA TYR A 100 -1.12 -15.91 7.45
C TYR A 100 -1.22 -15.27 8.85
N ARG A 101 -0.06 -15.04 9.52
CA ARG A 101 -0.03 -14.38 10.84
C ARG A 101 -0.66 -12.99 10.79
N GLU A 102 -0.34 -12.20 9.76
CA GLU A 102 -0.89 -10.86 9.60
C GLU A 102 -2.40 -10.89 9.32
N THR A 103 -2.84 -11.79 8.42
CA THR A 103 -4.27 -11.99 8.14
C THR A 103 -5.03 -12.43 9.39
N LYS A 104 -4.45 -13.36 10.17
CA LYS A 104 -5.03 -13.81 11.44
C LYS A 104 -5.17 -12.66 12.43
N ARG A 105 -4.11 -11.85 12.62
CA ARG A 105 -4.14 -10.67 13.50
C ARG A 105 -5.17 -9.63 13.04
N GLN A 106 -5.28 -9.38 11.73
CA GLN A 106 -6.29 -8.48 11.18
C GLN A 106 -7.70 -9.01 11.41
N LEU A 107 -7.90 -10.31 11.29
CA LEU A 107 -9.19 -10.96 11.54
C LEU A 107 -9.57 -10.89 13.03
N GLU A 108 -8.61 -11.08 13.93
CA GLU A 108 -8.80 -10.93 15.37
C GLU A 108 -9.18 -9.47 15.71
N MET A 109 -8.42 -8.48 15.23
CA MET A 109 -8.77 -7.07 15.38
C MET A 109 -10.17 -6.71 14.82
N TYR A 110 -10.52 -7.29 13.65
CA TYR A 110 -11.85 -7.07 13.08
C TYR A 110 -12.94 -7.68 13.97
N ARG A 111 -12.73 -8.90 14.51
CA ARG A 111 -13.70 -9.55 15.40
C ARG A 111 -13.92 -8.77 16.69
N GLU A 112 -12.84 -8.27 17.30
CA GLU A 112 -12.88 -7.46 18.52
C GLU A 112 -13.60 -6.11 18.29
N ASN A 113 -13.42 -5.51 17.12
CA ASN A 113 -13.94 -4.19 16.79
C ASN A 113 -15.07 -4.21 15.75
N LYS A 114 -15.72 -5.35 15.56
CA LYS A 114 -16.70 -5.57 14.49
C LYS A 114 -17.80 -4.52 14.45
N ASP A 115 -18.34 -4.15 15.61
CA ASP A 115 -19.44 -3.20 15.69
C ASP A 115 -18.98 -1.77 15.35
N ILE A 116 -17.76 -1.40 15.74
CA ILE A 116 -17.16 -0.11 15.38
C ILE A 116 -16.95 -0.03 13.85
N PHE A 117 -16.43 -1.11 13.22
CA PHE A 117 -16.24 -1.16 11.77
C PHE A 117 -17.56 -1.09 11.03
N ASN A 118 -18.56 -1.86 11.47
CA ASN A 118 -19.88 -1.89 10.85
C ASN A 118 -20.61 -0.55 10.99
N ARG A 119 -20.50 0.11 12.17
CA ARG A 119 -21.02 1.47 12.39
C ARG A 119 -20.38 2.48 11.43
N LYS A 120 -19.04 2.50 11.34
CA LYS A 120 -18.30 3.36 10.38
C LYS A 120 -18.72 3.11 8.94
N HIS A 121 -18.93 1.85 8.57
CA HIS A 121 -19.38 1.47 7.23
C HIS A 121 -20.82 1.94 6.95
N ALA A 122 -21.72 1.83 7.91
CA ALA A 122 -23.08 2.35 7.80
C ALA A 122 -23.09 3.87 7.57
N LEU A 123 -22.33 4.64 8.37
CA LEU A 123 -22.17 6.09 8.22
C LEU A 123 -21.57 6.47 6.85
N LYS A 124 -20.55 5.74 6.40
CA LYS A 124 -19.94 5.96 5.08
C LYS A 124 -20.95 5.71 3.94
N ASN A 125 -21.75 4.65 4.04
CA ASN A 125 -22.76 4.33 3.03
C ASN A 125 -23.87 5.37 2.99
N MET A 126 -24.28 5.93 4.14
CA MET A 126 -25.20 7.07 4.17
C MET A 126 -24.66 8.27 3.39
N ARG A 127 -23.40 8.65 3.65
CA ARG A 127 -22.73 9.77 2.94
C ARG A 127 -22.67 9.56 1.43
N ILE A 128 -22.49 8.32 0.98
CA ILE A 128 -22.41 7.99 -0.46
C ILE A 128 -23.78 7.97 -1.11
N ARG A 129 -24.80 7.47 -0.40
CA ARG A 129 -26.15 7.24 -0.97
C ARG A 129 -27.11 8.39 -0.71
N GLY A 130 -26.81 9.29 0.22
CA GLY A 130 -27.72 10.33 0.66
C GLY A 130 -29.00 9.83 1.36
N LEU A 131 -29.02 8.55 1.75
CA LEU A 131 -30.18 7.89 2.34
C LEU A 131 -29.85 7.33 3.73
N PRO A 132 -30.76 7.45 4.71
CA PRO A 132 -30.58 6.87 6.03
C PRO A 132 -30.51 5.33 5.95
N PRO A 133 -29.81 4.67 6.89
CA PRO A 133 -29.78 3.22 6.95
C PRO A 133 -31.12 2.68 7.43
N ARG A 134 -31.29 1.37 7.34
CA ARG A 134 -32.50 0.69 7.86
C ARG A 134 -32.66 0.95 9.36
N PRO A 135 -33.88 1.08 9.91
CA PRO A 135 -34.10 1.30 11.34
C PRO A 135 -33.37 0.30 12.25
N SER A 136 -33.34 -0.97 11.86
CA SER A 136 -32.60 -2.01 12.59
C SER A 136 -31.10 -1.73 12.68
N THR A 137 -30.49 -1.09 11.68
CA THR A 137 -29.08 -0.70 11.65
C THR A 137 -28.84 0.51 12.56
N ILE A 138 -29.76 1.47 12.55
CA ILE A 138 -29.73 2.66 13.42
C ILE A 138 -29.71 2.22 14.88
N LEU A 139 -30.66 1.39 15.27
CA LEU A 139 -30.77 0.87 16.64
C LEU A 139 -29.56 0.04 17.04
N LYS A 140 -29.14 -0.88 16.16
CA LYS A 140 -28.01 -1.77 16.45
C LYS A 140 -26.70 -1.05 16.70
N TYR A 141 -26.43 0.01 15.97
CA TYR A 141 -25.14 0.74 16.05
C TYR A 141 -25.26 2.10 16.75
N ASN A 142 -26.40 2.38 17.37
CA ASN A 142 -26.66 3.60 18.11
C ASN A 142 -26.30 4.87 17.30
N ILE A 143 -26.83 4.94 16.06
CA ILE A 143 -26.62 6.06 15.16
C ILE A 143 -27.61 7.16 15.52
N THR A 144 -27.12 8.37 15.79
CA THR A 144 -27.98 9.48 16.21
C THR A 144 -28.65 10.19 15.02
N ASP A 145 -29.75 10.89 15.29
CA ASP A 145 -30.46 11.67 14.26
C ASP A 145 -29.58 12.80 13.72
N GLU A 146 -28.68 13.37 14.56
CA GLU A 146 -27.73 14.38 14.12
C GLU A 146 -26.73 13.79 13.12
N GLU A 147 -26.20 12.59 13.38
CA GLU A 147 -25.30 11.89 12.45
C GLU A 147 -26.00 11.58 11.11
N ILE A 148 -27.28 11.21 11.16
CA ILE A 148 -28.09 10.98 9.96
C ILE A 148 -28.25 12.28 9.19
N ALA A 149 -28.63 13.36 9.87
CA ALA A 149 -28.81 14.67 9.27
C ALA A 149 -27.52 15.20 8.64
N GLU A 150 -26.38 15.06 9.33
CA GLU A 150 -25.07 15.47 8.81
C GLU A 150 -24.64 14.67 7.58
N CYS A 151 -24.85 13.35 7.59
CA CYS A 151 -24.46 12.48 6.48
C CYS A 151 -25.36 12.69 5.24
N CYS A 152 -26.64 13.02 5.40
CA CYS A 152 -27.60 13.21 4.30
C CYS A 152 -27.65 14.63 3.74
N LYS A 153 -27.09 15.64 4.42
CA LYS A 153 -27.06 17.05 3.97
C LYS A 153 -26.13 17.35 2.79
N ARG A 154 -25.36 16.37 2.31
CA ARG A 154 -24.31 16.56 1.27
C ARG A 154 -24.70 15.98 -0.10
N VAL A 155 -25.97 15.91 -0.42
CA VAL A 155 -26.45 15.55 -1.76
C VAL A 155 -27.13 16.75 -2.40
#